data_0dcac58d040ba053d059a4b860a0a51a
#
_entry.id   0dcac58d040ba053d059a4b860a0a51a
#
_cell.length_a   1.000
_cell.length_b   1.000
_cell.length_c   1.000
_cell.angle_alpha   90.00
_cell.angle_beta   90.00
_cell.angle_gamma   90.00
#
_symmetry.space_group_name_H-M   'P 1'
#
loop_
_entity.id
_entity.type
_entity.pdbx_description
1 polymer ?
#
loop_
_entity_poly.entity_id
_entity_poly.type
_entity_poly.pdbx_seq_one_letter_code
_entity_poly.pdbx_strand_id
1 'polypeptide(L)'
;MLYDDDANLTLLDDKTVAIIGYGSQGHAHALNLKDSGVQVVVGLRDTSPSVAKAREQGLEVLPVVEAASRGDLVMILLPDELHHQVWEAEIADGIAPGNMLLFGHGFSIHYGEVLPPPGVDVAMVAPKGPGHLVRRQFLEGSGVPGLIAVAQDATGNARALALAYAKGIGCTRGGVIETTFKDETETDLFGEQAVLCGGASELVQAGFETLVGAGYDPEMAYFECLHEVKLIVDLMYEKGLAGMRYSISNTAEYGDYTRGKRVITEETRAAMRKILGEIQSGDFAREWIAENRAGQENFLRMREEQANTQIEEVGKELRSHMDWIQTSF
;
A
#
# COMPACT_ATOMS: atom_id res chain seq x y z
N MET A 1 12.88 -16.19 2.46
CA MET A 1 13.30 -14.82 2.11
C MET A 1 14.24 -14.90 0.92
N LEU A 2 14.01 -14.10 -0.11
CA LEU A 2 14.83 -13.98 -1.31
C LEU A 2 15.51 -12.60 -1.29
N TYR A 3 16.76 -12.53 -1.70
CA TYR A 3 17.58 -11.32 -1.66
C TYR A 3 18.18 -11.02 -3.05
N ASP A 4 19.04 -10.02 -3.15
CA ASP A 4 19.64 -9.55 -4.41
C ASP A 4 20.32 -10.68 -5.22
N ASP A 5 20.97 -11.63 -4.55
CA ASP A 5 21.65 -12.76 -5.21
C ASP A 5 20.68 -13.79 -5.82
N ASP A 6 19.43 -13.82 -5.35
CA ASP A 6 18.38 -14.71 -5.85
C ASP A 6 17.67 -14.14 -7.10
N ALA A 7 17.92 -12.86 -7.43
CA ALA A 7 17.20 -12.11 -8.46
C ALA A 7 18.15 -11.69 -9.61
N ASN A 8 17.73 -11.94 -10.83
CA ASN A 8 18.48 -11.56 -12.03
C ASN A 8 17.81 -10.37 -12.75
N LEU A 9 18.34 -9.16 -12.54
CA LEU A 9 17.82 -7.93 -13.15
C LEU A 9 17.97 -7.92 -14.69
N THR A 10 18.96 -8.63 -15.26
CA THR A 10 19.20 -8.64 -16.72
C THR A 10 18.05 -9.26 -17.52
N LEU A 11 17.11 -9.93 -16.86
CA LEU A 11 15.87 -10.38 -17.50
C LEU A 11 14.98 -9.22 -17.98
N LEU A 12 15.27 -7.99 -17.55
CA LEU A 12 14.55 -6.77 -17.93
C LEU A 12 15.31 -5.89 -18.93
N ASP A 13 16.56 -6.24 -19.35
CA ASP A 13 17.42 -5.38 -20.17
C ASP A 13 16.79 -4.97 -21.52
N ASP A 14 16.13 -5.90 -22.20
CA ASP A 14 15.48 -5.67 -23.50
C ASP A 14 13.95 -5.51 -23.39
N LYS A 15 13.44 -5.23 -22.21
CA LYS A 15 12.02 -5.14 -21.94
C LYS A 15 11.60 -3.73 -21.57
N THR A 16 10.44 -3.35 -22.06
CA THR A 16 9.74 -2.13 -21.63
C THR A 16 8.77 -2.45 -20.50
N VAL A 17 8.92 -1.77 -19.39
CA VAL A 17 7.95 -1.81 -18.27
C VAL A 17 7.00 -0.63 -18.39
N ALA A 18 5.71 -0.91 -18.59
CA ALA A 18 4.65 0.09 -18.57
C ALA A 18 4.07 0.17 -17.15
N ILE A 19 4.13 1.36 -16.54
CA ILE A 19 3.52 1.64 -15.24
C ILE A 19 2.20 2.38 -15.49
N ILE A 20 1.09 1.73 -15.23
CA ILE A 20 -0.25 2.33 -15.38
C ILE A 20 -0.67 2.96 -14.05
N GLY A 21 -0.68 4.29 -14.01
CA GLY A 21 -0.88 5.08 -12.79
C GLY A 21 0.42 5.67 -12.23
N TYR A 22 0.32 6.86 -11.63
CA TYR A 22 1.48 7.58 -11.06
C TYR A 22 1.13 8.19 -9.70
N GLY A 23 0.46 7.38 -8.87
CA GLY A 23 0.23 7.66 -7.45
C GLY A 23 1.47 7.36 -6.61
N SER A 24 1.30 7.12 -5.32
CA SER A 24 2.41 6.86 -4.38
C SER A 24 3.30 5.69 -4.82
N GLN A 25 2.71 4.54 -5.15
CA GLN A 25 3.48 3.38 -5.62
C GLN A 25 3.99 3.57 -7.06
N GLY A 26 3.15 4.05 -7.99
CA GLY A 26 3.54 4.24 -9.38
C GLY A 26 4.75 5.16 -9.57
N HIS A 27 4.78 6.26 -8.81
CA HIS A 27 5.94 7.15 -8.75
C HIS A 27 7.22 6.42 -8.29
N ALA A 28 7.14 5.67 -7.19
CA ALA A 28 8.29 4.98 -6.64
C ALA A 28 8.79 3.86 -7.58
N HIS A 29 7.89 3.03 -8.09
CA HIS A 29 8.23 1.94 -9.00
C HIS A 29 8.88 2.47 -10.29
N ALA A 30 8.26 3.46 -10.94
CA ALA A 30 8.77 4.02 -12.19
C ALA A 30 10.19 4.59 -12.04
N LEU A 31 10.44 5.36 -10.99
CA LEU A 31 11.76 5.97 -10.76
C LEU A 31 12.81 4.95 -10.33
N ASN A 32 12.45 3.99 -9.47
CA ASN A 32 13.40 2.98 -9.02
C ASN A 32 13.83 2.07 -10.18
N LEU A 33 12.89 1.64 -11.03
CA LEU A 33 13.18 0.89 -12.24
C LEU A 33 14.08 1.68 -13.22
N LYS A 34 13.75 2.96 -13.45
CA LYS A 34 14.56 3.85 -14.29
C LYS A 34 15.99 3.97 -13.75
N ASP A 35 16.14 4.22 -12.45
CA ASP A 35 17.47 4.33 -11.81
C ASP A 35 18.22 2.98 -11.80
N SER A 36 17.50 1.87 -11.91
CA SER A 36 18.06 0.52 -12.09
C SER A 36 18.39 0.18 -13.54
N GLY A 37 18.22 1.11 -14.49
CA GLY A 37 18.55 0.94 -15.89
C GLY A 37 17.47 0.30 -16.76
N VAL A 38 16.26 0.08 -16.22
CA VAL A 38 15.15 -0.54 -16.95
C VAL A 38 14.42 0.50 -17.81
N GLN A 39 13.98 0.13 -19.00
CA GLN A 39 13.13 0.98 -19.83
C GLN A 39 11.74 1.10 -19.25
N VAL A 40 11.31 2.32 -18.93
CA VAL A 40 10.02 2.59 -18.29
C VAL A 40 9.22 3.59 -19.12
N VAL A 41 7.95 3.27 -19.34
CA VAL A 41 6.92 4.21 -19.83
C VAL A 41 5.81 4.31 -18.79
N VAL A 42 5.19 5.48 -18.68
CA VAL A 42 4.10 5.71 -17.71
C VAL A 42 2.81 5.95 -18.47
N GLY A 43 1.80 5.13 -18.21
CA GLY A 43 0.45 5.26 -18.77
C GLY A 43 -0.43 6.14 -17.90
N LEU A 44 -0.87 7.29 -18.43
CA LEU A 44 -1.76 8.23 -17.72
C LEU A 44 -2.81 8.78 -18.67
N ARG A 45 -3.97 9.18 -18.10
CA ARG A 45 -4.94 10.00 -18.83
C ARG A 45 -4.37 11.41 -19.02
N ASP A 46 -4.62 12.02 -20.16
CA ASP A 46 -4.10 13.36 -20.48
C ASP A 46 -4.47 14.43 -19.46
N THR A 47 -5.63 14.27 -18.80
CA THR A 47 -6.13 15.16 -17.75
C THR A 47 -5.51 14.91 -16.37
N SER A 48 -4.64 13.91 -16.23
CA SER A 48 -4.04 13.59 -14.94
C SER A 48 -3.07 14.69 -14.49
N PRO A 49 -3.18 15.22 -13.26
CA PRO A 49 -2.22 16.17 -12.71
C PRO A 49 -0.80 15.60 -12.58
N SER A 50 -0.66 14.28 -12.60
CA SER A 50 0.63 13.59 -12.47
C SER A 50 1.46 13.61 -13.77
N VAL A 51 0.87 13.98 -14.93
CA VAL A 51 1.58 14.03 -16.22
C VAL A 51 2.79 14.96 -16.16
N ALA A 52 2.59 16.19 -15.67
CA ALA A 52 3.68 17.15 -15.55
C ALA A 52 4.79 16.64 -14.64
N LYS A 53 4.43 16.14 -13.46
CA LYS A 53 5.38 15.60 -12.47
C LYS A 53 6.21 14.43 -13.03
N ALA A 54 5.58 13.50 -13.73
CA ALA A 54 6.30 12.36 -14.32
C ALA A 54 7.28 12.81 -15.43
N ARG A 55 6.87 13.77 -16.29
CA ARG A 55 7.73 14.33 -17.33
C ARG A 55 8.91 15.13 -16.77
N GLU A 56 8.70 15.93 -15.74
CA GLU A 56 9.77 16.67 -15.05
C GLU A 56 10.83 15.73 -14.46
N GLN A 57 10.43 14.53 -14.06
CA GLN A 57 11.33 13.47 -13.57
C GLN A 57 11.98 12.65 -14.71
N GLY A 58 11.76 13.08 -15.97
CA GLY A 58 12.39 12.51 -17.15
C GLY A 58 11.82 11.14 -17.54
N LEU A 59 10.55 10.87 -17.23
CA LEU A 59 9.82 9.69 -17.68
C LEU A 59 9.04 9.99 -18.96
N GLU A 60 8.98 9.01 -19.83
CA GLU A 60 8.08 9.04 -21.01
C GLU A 60 6.64 8.79 -20.52
N VAL A 61 5.74 9.69 -20.85
CA VAL A 61 4.32 9.60 -20.47
C VAL A 61 3.47 9.48 -21.72
N LEU A 62 2.69 8.42 -21.77
CA LEU A 62 1.82 8.03 -22.89
C LEU A 62 0.35 7.92 -22.41
N PRO A 63 -0.63 7.94 -23.32
CA PRO A 63 -1.97 7.46 -23.02
C PRO A 63 -1.93 6.00 -22.53
N VAL A 64 -2.88 5.61 -21.67
CA VAL A 64 -2.91 4.26 -21.06
C VAL A 64 -2.88 3.15 -22.11
N VAL A 65 -3.69 3.28 -23.17
CA VAL A 65 -3.78 2.31 -24.28
C VAL A 65 -2.41 2.11 -24.96
N GLU A 66 -1.69 3.21 -25.22
CA GLU A 66 -0.39 3.17 -25.88
C GLU A 66 0.69 2.58 -24.96
N ALA A 67 0.68 2.98 -23.69
CA ALA A 67 1.61 2.44 -22.69
C ALA A 67 1.42 0.94 -22.50
N ALA A 68 0.17 0.47 -22.37
CA ALA A 68 -0.15 -0.94 -22.24
C ALA A 68 0.32 -1.76 -23.45
N SER A 69 0.08 -1.25 -24.66
CA SER A 69 0.49 -1.93 -25.91
C SER A 69 2.01 -1.98 -26.11
N ARG A 70 2.75 -1.04 -25.50
CA ARG A 70 4.22 -0.96 -25.59
C ARG A 70 4.94 -1.78 -24.52
N GLY A 71 4.23 -2.09 -23.44
CA GLY A 71 4.81 -2.80 -22.31
C GLY A 71 4.99 -4.30 -22.59
N ASP A 72 6.19 -4.82 -22.41
CA ASP A 72 6.39 -6.27 -22.24
C ASP A 72 5.88 -6.71 -20.86
N LEU A 73 6.11 -5.87 -19.85
CA LEU A 73 5.53 -5.99 -18.52
C LEU A 73 4.63 -4.77 -18.27
N VAL A 74 3.39 -5.01 -17.87
CA VAL A 74 2.41 -3.96 -17.60
C VAL A 74 2.04 -4.04 -16.12
N MET A 75 2.52 -3.07 -15.32
CA MET A 75 2.24 -2.93 -13.90
C MET A 75 1.07 -1.98 -13.69
N ILE A 76 -0.02 -2.49 -13.13
CA ILE A 76 -1.23 -1.72 -12.84
C ILE A 76 -1.15 -1.21 -11.40
N LEU A 77 -1.01 0.13 -11.23
CA LEU A 77 -0.90 0.84 -9.95
C LEU A 77 -1.93 1.97 -9.87
N LEU A 78 -3.13 1.66 -10.31
CA LEU A 78 -4.33 2.47 -10.15
C LEU A 78 -5.00 2.12 -8.80
N PRO A 79 -5.96 2.92 -8.31
CA PRO A 79 -6.86 2.48 -7.25
C PRO A 79 -7.63 1.21 -7.66
N ASP A 80 -7.77 0.25 -6.75
CA ASP A 80 -8.33 -1.09 -7.04
C ASP A 80 -9.72 -1.04 -7.65
N GLU A 81 -10.56 -0.13 -7.18
CA GLU A 81 -11.92 0.08 -7.65
C GLU A 81 -12.03 0.57 -9.11
N LEU A 82 -10.91 1.04 -9.68
CA LEU A 82 -10.84 1.48 -11.08
C LEU A 82 -10.26 0.40 -12.00
N HIS A 83 -9.67 -0.65 -11.46
CA HIS A 83 -8.96 -1.66 -12.27
C HIS A 83 -9.86 -2.28 -13.33
N HIS A 84 -11.07 -2.73 -12.96
CA HIS A 84 -11.99 -3.34 -13.92
C HIS A 84 -12.32 -2.42 -15.09
N GLN A 85 -12.68 -1.17 -14.79
CA GLN A 85 -13.07 -0.19 -15.82
C GLN A 85 -11.90 0.12 -16.77
N VAL A 86 -10.71 0.38 -16.22
CA VAL A 86 -9.54 0.74 -17.04
C VAL A 86 -9.00 -0.47 -17.79
N TRP A 87 -9.08 -1.67 -17.18
CA TRP A 87 -8.73 -2.92 -17.85
C TRP A 87 -9.56 -3.11 -19.11
N GLU A 88 -10.88 -3.11 -18.99
CA GLU A 88 -11.79 -3.34 -20.12
C GLU A 88 -11.70 -2.24 -21.21
N ALA A 89 -11.52 -0.98 -20.79
CA ALA A 89 -11.56 0.15 -21.71
C ALA A 89 -10.22 0.46 -22.39
N GLU A 90 -9.10 0.20 -21.70
CA GLU A 90 -7.83 0.80 -22.11
C GLU A 90 -6.62 -0.16 -22.09
N ILE A 91 -6.68 -1.31 -21.38
CA ILE A 91 -5.51 -2.17 -21.22
C ILE A 91 -5.66 -3.50 -21.97
N ALA A 92 -6.81 -4.16 -21.86
CA ALA A 92 -7.00 -5.54 -22.30
C ALA A 92 -6.61 -5.78 -23.76
N ASP A 93 -7.00 -4.89 -24.67
CA ASP A 93 -6.72 -4.99 -26.12
C ASP A 93 -5.23 -4.79 -26.46
N GLY A 94 -4.46 -4.19 -25.56
CA GLY A 94 -3.02 -3.98 -25.72
C GLY A 94 -2.17 -5.16 -25.25
N ILE A 95 -2.77 -6.13 -24.57
CA ILE A 95 -2.03 -7.26 -23.97
C ILE A 95 -2.00 -8.46 -24.92
N ALA A 96 -0.80 -8.92 -25.24
CA ALA A 96 -0.55 -10.04 -26.16
C ALA A 96 0.02 -11.26 -25.40
N PRO A 97 -0.10 -12.48 -25.98
CA PRO A 97 0.58 -13.65 -25.46
C PRO A 97 2.09 -13.41 -25.31
N GLY A 98 2.64 -13.79 -24.15
CA GLY A 98 4.02 -13.55 -23.78
C GLY A 98 4.27 -12.26 -22.99
N ASN A 99 3.30 -11.35 -22.93
CA ASN A 99 3.37 -10.22 -22.00
C ASN A 99 3.19 -10.68 -20.55
N MET A 100 3.55 -9.81 -19.62
CA MET A 100 3.33 -10.02 -18.19
C MET A 100 2.49 -8.91 -17.60
N LEU A 101 1.41 -9.28 -16.93
CA LEU A 101 0.62 -8.39 -16.09
C LEU A 101 1.15 -8.43 -14.66
N LEU A 102 1.37 -7.27 -14.08
CA LEU A 102 1.84 -7.09 -12.72
C LEU A 102 0.86 -6.24 -11.91
N PHE A 103 0.75 -6.57 -10.64
CA PHE A 103 -0.08 -5.87 -9.67
C PHE A 103 0.71 -5.54 -8.42
N GLY A 104 0.42 -4.39 -7.78
CA GLY A 104 1.02 -4.00 -6.51
C GLY A 104 0.28 -4.59 -5.30
N HIS A 105 -0.96 -5.08 -5.50
CA HIS A 105 -1.84 -5.71 -4.53
C HIS A 105 -2.72 -6.74 -5.23
N GLY A 106 -3.12 -7.77 -4.52
CA GLY A 106 -3.79 -8.92 -5.15
C GLY A 106 -5.30 -8.77 -5.39
N PHE A 107 -5.94 -7.68 -4.99
CA PHE A 107 -7.39 -7.46 -4.99
C PHE A 107 -8.08 -7.87 -6.29
N SER A 108 -7.65 -7.28 -7.40
CA SER A 108 -8.35 -7.42 -8.68
C SER A 108 -8.28 -8.82 -9.28
N ILE A 109 -7.21 -9.55 -9.01
CA ILE A 109 -7.07 -10.96 -9.45
C ILE A 109 -7.81 -11.88 -8.48
N HIS A 110 -7.67 -11.65 -7.18
CA HIS A 110 -8.30 -12.48 -6.15
C HIS A 110 -9.83 -12.45 -6.21
N TYR A 111 -10.41 -11.27 -6.41
CA TYR A 111 -11.87 -11.10 -6.49
C TYR A 111 -12.43 -11.11 -7.91
N GLY A 112 -11.60 -11.32 -8.93
CA GLY A 112 -12.04 -11.47 -10.31
C GLY A 112 -12.46 -10.19 -11.02
N GLU A 113 -12.00 -9.03 -10.56
CA GLU A 113 -12.24 -7.73 -11.22
C GLU A 113 -11.41 -7.56 -12.49
N VAL A 114 -10.29 -8.27 -12.61
CA VAL A 114 -9.49 -8.39 -13.84
C VAL A 114 -9.35 -9.85 -14.20
N LEU A 115 -9.70 -10.19 -15.43
CA LEU A 115 -9.60 -11.54 -15.99
C LEU A 115 -8.54 -11.57 -17.10
N PRO A 116 -7.29 -11.95 -16.79
CA PRO A 116 -6.22 -12.01 -17.78
C PRO A 116 -6.48 -13.07 -18.84
N PRO A 117 -6.10 -12.81 -20.12
CA PRO A 117 -6.24 -13.82 -21.17
C PRO A 117 -5.25 -14.97 -20.99
N PRO A 118 -5.55 -16.17 -21.55
CA PRO A 118 -4.58 -17.26 -21.64
C PRO A 118 -3.34 -16.81 -22.41
N GLY A 119 -2.15 -17.30 -22.00
CA GLY A 119 -0.88 -16.98 -22.68
C GLY A 119 -0.17 -15.75 -22.15
N VAL A 120 -0.69 -15.10 -21.11
CA VAL A 120 -0.09 -13.97 -20.40
C VAL A 120 0.39 -14.44 -19.04
N ASP A 121 1.58 -13.99 -18.63
CA ASP A 121 2.03 -14.18 -17.24
C ASP A 121 1.30 -13.20 -16.32
N VAL A 122 0.94 -13.65 -15.12
CA VAL A 122 0.29 -12.80 -14.12
C VAL A 122 0.99 -12.97 -12.79
N ALA A 123 1.56 -11.89 -12.28
CA ALA A 123 2.19 -11.91 -10.97
C ALA A 123 1.89 -10.62 -10.18
N MET A 124 2.27 -10.67 -8.92
CA MET A 124 2.22 -9.54 -8.00
C MET A 124 3.61 -9.24 -7.47
N VAL A 125 3.91 -7.96 -7.33
CA VAL A 125 5.06 -7.45 -6.58
C VAL A 125 4.56 -6.36 -5.66
N ALA A 126 4.42 -6.68 -4.39
CA ALA A 126 3.81 -5.84 -3.36
C ALA A 126 4.85 -5.39 -2.31
N PRO A 127 5.43 -4.18 -2.42
CA PRO A 127 6.24 -3.62 -1.36
C PRO A 127 5.41 -3.41 -0.09
N LYS A 128 5.91 -3.83 1.08
CA LYS A 128 5.20 -3.68 2.35
C LYS A 128 5.57 -2.34 3.01
N GLY A 129 5.11 -1.26 2.37
CA GLY A 129 5.26 0.10 2.84
C GLY A 129 4.75 1.13 1.82
N PRO A 130 4.46 2.36 2.28
CA PRO A 130 4.01 3.45 1.41
C PRO A 130 5.05 3.78 0.33
N GLY A 131 4.59 4.16 -0.87
CA GLY A 131 5.46 4.37 -2.02
C GLY A 131 6.57 5.42 -1.79
N HIS A 132 6.30 6.48 -1.04
CA HIS A 132 7.35 7.46 -0.71
C HIS A 132 8.48 6.86 0.14
N LEU A 133 8.20 5.86 0.99
CA LEU A 133 9.22 5.11 1.73
C LEU A 133 9.96 4.14 0.81
N VAL A 134 9.26 3.49 -0.12
CA VAL A 134 9.89 2.63 -1.14
C VAL A 134 10.92 3.44 -1.94
N ARG A 135 10.58 4.66 -2.35
CA ARG A 135 11.51 5.55 -3.06
C ARG A 135 12.66 6.01 -2.18
N ARG A 136 12.38 6.49 -0.96
CA ARG A 136 13.40 7.01 -0.05
C ARG A 136 14.43 5.94 0.32
N GLN A 137 13.99 4.76 0.73
CA GLN A 137 14.90 3.68 1.09
C GLN A 137 15.73 3.18 -0.09
N PHE A 138 15.16 3.18 -1.29
CA PHE A 138 15.91 2.86 -2.50
C PHE A 138 17.08 3.84 -2.72
N LEU A 139 16.83 5.14 -2.57
CA LEU A 139 17.86 6.19 -2.70
C LEU A 139 18.94 6.10 -1.62
N GLU A 140 18.57 5.65 -0.43
CA GLU A 140 19.49 5.41 0.69
C GLU A 140 20.30 4.11 0.53
N GLY A 141 20.08 3.34 -0.54
CA GLY A 141 20.77 2.07 -0.78
C GLY A 141 20.20 0.88 0.00
N SER A 142 19.13 1.09 0.77
CA SER A 142 18.33 0.04 1.42
C SER A 142 17.09 -0.32 0.59
N GLY A 143 16.15 -1.08 1.13
CA GLY A 143 14.92 -1.43 0.45
C GLY A 143 13.79 -1.80 1.39
N VAL A 144 12.57 -1.42 1.02
CA VAL A 144 11.36 -1.90 1.70
C VAL A 144 11.16 -3.37 1.33
N PRO A 145 10.99 -4.27 2.31
CA PRO A 145 10.66 -5.67 2.04
C PRO A 145 9.40 -5.79 1.19
N GLY A 146 9.33 -6.83 0.36
CA GLY A 146 8.18 -7.04 -0.53
C GLY A 146 7.71 -8.48 -0.56
N LEU A 147 6.54 -8.66 -1.17
CA LEU A 147 5.96 -9.96 -1.47
C LEU A 147 5.92 -10.15 -2.99
N ILE A 148 6.12 -11.39 -3.45
CA ILE A 148 5.82 -11.81 -4.82
C ILE A 148 4.83 -12.97 -4.81
N ALA A 149 3.96 -13.00 -5.79
CA ALA A 149 3.08 -14.14 -6.05
C ALA A 149 2.87 -14.31 -7.55
N VAL A 150 2.61 -15.54 -7.98
CA VAL A 150 2.28 -15.87 -9.38
C VAL A 150 0.87 -16.46 -9.42
N ALA A 151 -0.02 -15.83 -10.20
CA ALA A 151 -1.35 -16.32 -10.46
C ALA A 151 -1.41 -17.16 -11.76
N GLN A 152 -0.65 -16.77 -12.79
CA GLN A 152 -0.59 -17.44 -14.07
C GLN A 152 0.84 -17.42 -14.61
N ASP A 153 1.37 -18.55 -14.98
CA ASP A 153 2.71 -18.73 -15.56
C ASP A 153 2.59 -19.38 -16.94
N ALA A 154 2.28 -18.56 -17.93
CA ALA A 154 2.07 -19.03 -19.31
C ALA A 154 3.37 -19.27 -20.06
N THR A 155 4.42 -18.51 -19.71
CA THR A 155 5.74 -18.59 -20.39
C THR A 155 6.74 -19.47 -19.65
N GLY A 156 6.49 -19.83 -18.40
CA GLY A 156 7.44 -20.51 -17.51
C GLY A 156 8.45 -19.55 -16.86
N ASN A 157 8.28 -18.22 -17.03
CA ASN A 157 9.21 -17.21 -16.53
C ASN A 157 8.57 -16.22 -15.53
N ALA A 158 7.28 -16.36 -15.22
CA ALA A 158 6.54 -15.38 -14.41
C ALA A 158 7.23 -15.09 -13.08
N ARG A 159 7.66 -16.14 -12.36
CA ARG A 159 8.36 -16.00 -11.08
C ARG A 159 9.69 -15.25 -11.22
N ALA A 160 10.49 -15.60 -12.23
CA ALA A 160 11.79 -15.00 -12.42
C ALA A 160 11.68 -13.51 -12.81
N LEU A 161 10.71 -13.16 -13.65
CA LEU A 161 10.43 -11.77 -14.05
C LEU A 161 9.88 -10.95 -12.88
N ALA A 162 8.97 -11.50 -12.06
CA ALA A 162 8.47 -10.85 -10.86
C ALA A 162 9.60 -10.53 -9.86
N LEU A 163 10.53 -11.48 -9.68
CA LEU A 163 11.68 -11.29 -8.79
C LEU A 163 12.69 -10.28 -9.38
N ALA A 164 12.91 -10.28 -10.70
CA ALA A 164 13.71 -9.28 -11.39
C ALA A 164 13.11 -7.87 -11.21
N TYR A 165 11.78 -7.74 -11.37
CA TYR A 165 11.07 -6.50 -11.11
C TYR A 165 11.23 -6.05 -9.66
N ALA A 166 11.03 -6.95 -8.67
CA ALA A 166 11.22 -6.66 -7.26
C ALA A 166 12.65 -6.16 -6.95
N LYS A 167 13.67 -6.71 -7.62
CA LYS A 167 15.05 -6.20 -7.55
C LYS A 167 15.16 -4.81 -8.14
N GLY A 168 14.56 -4.56 -9.30
CA GLY A 168 14.57 -3.27 -9.98
C GLY A 168 13.98 -2.15 -9.13
N ILE A 169 12.97 -2.44 -8.30
CA ILE A 169 12.41 -1.46 -7.35
C ILE A 169 13.09 -1.45 -5.98
N GLY A 170 14.05 -2.34 -5.73
CA GLY A 170 14.87 -2.39 -4.50
C GLY A 170 14.33 -3.26 -3.38
N CYS A 171 13.23 -4.00 -3.57
CA CYS A 171 12.64 -4.85 -2.52
C CYS A 171 13.58 -5.97 -2.07
N THR A 172 14.39 -6.53 -2.95
CA THR A 172 15.31 -7.61 -2.65
C THR A 172 16.43 -7.21 -1.68
N ARG A 173 16.73 -5.92 -1.53
CA ARG A 173 17.65 -5.41 -0.52
C ARG A 173 17.09 -5.58 0.91
N GLY A 174 15.77 -5.42 1.07
CA GLY A 174 15.04 -5.66 2.31
C GLY A 174 14.62 -7.12 2.50
N GLY A 175 14.59 -7.86 1.41
CA GLY A 175 14.13 -9.24 1.32
C GLY A 175 12.72 -9.40 0.77
N VAL A 176 12.50 -10.44 0.00
CA VAL A 176 11.23 -10.77 -0.64
C VAL A 176 10.70 -12.11 -0.14
N ILE A 177 9.41 -12.17 0.18
CA ILE A 177 8.71 -13.40 0.55
C ILE A 177 7.82 -13.81 -0.61
N GLU A 178 7.85 -15.09 -0.96
CA GLU A 178 6.93 -15.68 -1.93
C GLU A 178 5.64 -16.09 -1.23
N THR A 179 4.50 -15.73 -1.81
CA THR A 179 3.16 -15.93 -1.24
C THR A 179 2.15 -16.26 -2.34
N THR A 180 0.86 -16.17 -2.05
CA THR A 180 -0.23 -16.29 -3.02
C THR A 180 -0.99 -14.97 -3.13
N PHE A 181 -1.70 -14.75 -4.26
CA PHE A 181 -2.61 -13.60 -4.38
C PHE A 181 -3.66 -13.59 -3.28
N LYS A 182 -4.21 -14.75 -2.95
CA LYS A 182 -5.17 -14.91 -1.86
C LYS A 182 -4.62 -14.46 -0.52
N ASP A 183 -3.48 -15.03 -0.11
CA ASP A 183 -2.93 -14.77 1.22
C ASP A 183 -2.51 -13.30 1.36
N GLU A 184 -1.89 -12.74 0.31
CA GLU A 184 -1.53 -11.32 0.32
C GLU A 184 -2.77 -10.43 0.45
N THR A 185 -3.77 -10.63 -0.41
CA THR A 185 -4.99 -9.80 -0.42
C THR A 185 -5.74 -9.87 0.91
N GLU A 186 -5.98 -11.07 1.42
CA GLU A 186 -6.74 -11.25 2.64
C GLU A 186 -6.01 -10.69 3.87
N THR A 187 -4.69 -10.89 3.95
CA THR A 187 -3.90 -10.41 5.10
C THR A 187 -3.64 -8.91 5.05
N ASP A 188 -3.45 -8.34 3.87
CA ASP A 188 -3.25 -6.91 3.68
C ASP A 188 -4.52 -6.13 4.04
N LEU A 189 -5.66 -6.49 3.45
CA LEU A 189 -6.96 -5.89 3.77
C LEU A 189 -7.31 -6.03 5.26
N PHE A 190 -7.05 -7.19 5.86
CA PHE A 190 -7.27 -7.38 7.29
C PHE A 190 -6.35 -6.47 8.12
N GLY A 191 -5.07 -6.39 7.76
CA GLY A 191 -4.09 -5.55 8.43
C GLY A 191 -4.50 -4.08 8.41
N GLU A 192 -4.93 -3.58 7.23
CA GLU A 192 -5.37 -2.19 7.08
C GLU A 192 -6.64 -1.88 7.87
N GLN A 193 -7.64 -2.75 7.81
CA GLN A 193 -8.95 -2.51 8.43
C GLN A 193 -8.90 -2.68 9.95
N ALA A 194 -8.31 -3.78 10.43
CA ALA A 194 -8.40 -4.16 11.82
C ALA A 194 -7.26 -3.61 12.71
N VAL A 195 -6.12 -3.25 12.13
CA VAL A 195 -4.91 -2.90 12.91
C VAL A 195 -4.28 -1.59 12.46
N LEU A 196 -3.76 -1.53 11.21
CA LEU A 196 -2.82 -0.48 10.79
C LEU A 196 -3.49 0.87 10.56
N CYS A 197 -4.68 0.88 9.97
CA CYS A 197 -5.43 2.10 9.66
C CYS A 197 -6.70 2.18 10.52
N GLY A 198 -7.70 1.35 10.24
CA GLY A 198 -8.99 1.42 10.94
C GLY A 198 -8.85 1.24 12.45
N GLY A 199 -8.25 0.14 12.90
CA GLY A 199 -8.10 -0.15 14.33
C GLY A 199 -7.26 0.90 15.07
N ALA A 200 -6.15 1.34 14.49
CA ALA A 200 -5.26 2.32 15.12
C ALA A 200 -5.89 3.72 15.19
N SER A 201 -6.54 4.19 14.12
CA SER A 201 -7.18 5.51 14.11
C SER A 201 -8.34 5.60 15.10
N GLU A 202 -9.20 4.56 15.15
CA GLU A 202 -10.31 4.51 16.11
C GLU A 202 -9.82 4.43 17.56
N LEU A 203 -8.74 3.68 17.84
CA LEU A 203 -8.14 3.64 19.17
C LEU A 203 -7.63 5.01 19.61
N VAL A 204 -6.94 5.72 18.73
CA VAL A 204 -6.42 7.07 18.98
C VAL A 204 -7.55 8.06 19.22
N GLN A 205 -8.57 8.06 18.37
CA GLN A 205 -9.71 8.95 18.48
C GLN A 205 -10.50 8.71 19.78
N ALA A 206 -10.81 7.45 20.10
CA ALA A 206 -11.49 7.09 21.33
C ALA A 206 -10.71 7.50 22.59
N GLY A 207 -9.38 7.37 22.56
CA GLY A 207 -8.49 7.84 23.63
C GLY A 207 -8.56 9.36 23.80
N PHE A 208 -8.43 10.11 22.71
CA PHE A 208 -8.53 11.56 22.68
C PHE A 208 -9.89 12.05 23.22
N GLU A 209 -10.98 11.52 22.69
CA GLU A 209 -12.34 11.87 23.11
C GLU A 209 -12.59 11.56 24.59
N THR A 210 -12.04 10.47 25.10
CA THR A 210 -12.15 10.09 26.50
C THR A 210 -11.49 11.13 27.43
N LEU A 211 -10.29 11.60 27.06
CA LEU A 211 -9.58 12.61 27.84
C LEU A 211 -10.28 13.97 27.78
N VAL A 212 -10.64 14.42 26.57
CA VAL A 212 -11.34 15.71 26.39
C VAL A 212 -12.70 15.69 27.10
N GLY A 213 -13.45 14.59 26.97
CA GLY A 213 -14.72 14.40 27.66
C GLY A 213 -14.61 14.40 29.19
N ALA A 214 -13.45 14.05 29.74
CA ALA A 214 -13.15 14.15 31.18
C ALA A 214 -12.67 15.54 31.61
N GLY A 215 -12.55 16.51 30.65
CA GLY A 215 -12.18 17.89 30.93
C GLY A 215 -10.68 18.19 30.83
N TYR A 216 -9.89 17.26 30.26
CA TYR A 216 -8.48 17.53 29.98
C TYR A 216 -8.34 18.42 28.74
N ASP A 217 -7.23 19.15 28.68
CA ASP A 217 -6.88 20.02 27.58
C ASP A 217 -6.72 19.22 26.26
N PRO A 218 -7.33 19.64 25.14
CA PRO A 218 -7.24 18.92 23.87
C PRO A 218 -5.82 18.80 23.31
N GLU A 219 -4.94 19.79 23.54
CA GLU A 219 -3.54 19.71 23.11
C GLU A 219 -2.80 18.61 23.88
N MET A 220 -3.02 18.51 25.18
CA MET A 220 -2.49 17.42 26.00
C MET A 220 -3.02 16.07 25.54
N ALA A 221 -4.33 15.94 25.30
CA ALA A 221 -4.93 14.72 24.79
C ALA A 221 -4.36 14.30 23.42
N TYR A 222 -4.07 15.27 22.55
CA TYR A 222 -3.43 15.01 21.26
C TYR A 222 -2.00 14.46 21.43
N PHE A 223 -1.18 15.05 22.30
CA PHE A 223 0.18 14.55 22.54
C PHE A 223 0.16 13.12 23.08
N GLU A 224 -0.66 12.83 24.06
CA GLU A 224 -0.74 11.54 24.73
C GLU A 224 -1.34 10.43 23.85
N CYS A 225 -2.34 10.75 23.00
CA CYS A 225 -3.07 9.74 22.25
C CYS A 225 -2.64 9.59 20.79
N LEU A 226 -2.00 10.61 20.17
CA LEU A 226 -1.61 10.56 18.78
C LEU A 226 -0.10 10.79 18.58
N HIS A 227 0.43 11.91 19.07
CA HIS A 227 1.82 12.27 18.79
C HIS A 227 2.80 11.21 19.30
N GLU A 228 2.62 10.75 20.53
CA GLU A 228 3.52 9.79 21.15
C GLU A 228 3.39 8.36 20.60
N VAL A 229 2.25 8.01 19.97
CA VAL A 229 2.05 6.69 19.33
C VAL A 229 3.17 6.36 18.34
N LYS A 230 3.62 7.36 17.55
CA LYS A 230 4.73 7.14 16.62
C LYS A 230 5.99 6.63 17.33
N LEU A 231 6.35 7.23 18.45
CA LEU A 231 7.57 6.90 19.20
C LEU A 231 7.49 5.48 19.77
N ILE A 232 6.31 5.09 20.25
CA ILE A 232 6.07 3.72 20.74
C ILE A 232 6.07 2.72 19.59
N VAL A 233 5.49 3.06 18.44
CA VAL A 233 5.51 2.21 17.24
C VAL A 233 6.94 2.05 16.70
N ASP A 234 7.76 3.08 16.72
CA ASP A 234 9.19 2.98 16.36
C ASP A 234 9.92 1.97 17.26
N LEU A 235 9.67 1.98 18.58
CA LEU A 235 10.24 0.99 19.50
C LEU A 235 9.75 -0.43 19.21
N MET A 236 8.46 -0.61 18.87
CA MET A 236 7.91 -1.92 18.46
C MET A 236 8.56 -2.40 17.16
N TYR A 237 8.75 -1.52 16.20
CA TYR A 237 9.39 -1.82 14.93
C TYR A 237 10.84 -2.24 15.09
N GLU A 238 11.61 -1.50 15.88
CA GLU A 238 13.04 -1.74 16.06
C GLU A 238 13.37 -2.93 16.97
N LYS A 239 12.56 -3.16 18.02
CA LYS A 239 12.90 -4.06 19.13
C LYS A 239 11.83 -5.11 19.43
N GLY A 240 10.73 -5.14 18.68
CA GLY A 240 9.56 -5.96 18.96
C GLY A 240 8.81 -5.52 20.22
N LEU A 241 7.68 -6.16 20.50
CA LEU A 241 6.85 -5.84 21.67
C LEU A 241 7.59 -5.94 23.01
N ALA A 242 8.44 -6.94 23.15
CA ALA A 242 9.22 -7.14 24.39
C ALA A 242 10.26 -6.02 24.59
N GLY A 243 10.96 -5.63 23.50
CA GLY A 243 11.95 -4.55 23.56
C GLY A 243 11.31 -3.17 23.75
N MET A 244 10.14 -2.92 23.19
CA MET A 244 9.37 -1.72 23.49
C MET A 244 9.02 -1.64 24.96
N ARG A 245 8.47 -2.70 25.56
CA ARG A 245 8.12 -2.78 26.99
C ARG A 245 9.32 -2.55 27.88
N TYR A 246 10.46 -3.17 27.58
CA TYR A 246 11.71 -2.95 28.30
C TYR A 246 12.19 -1.49 28.23
N SER A 247 11.85 -0.76 27.19
CA SER A 247 12.31 0.62 26.95
C SER A 247 11.44 1.70 27.61
N ILE A 248 10.25 1.34 28.10
CA ILE A 248 9.33 2.25 28.80
C ILE A 248 9.46 2.10 30.33
N SER A 249 8.75 2.96 31.08
CA SER A 249 8.75 2.88 32.54
C SER A 249 8.02 1.64 33.06
N ASN A 250 8.41 1.15 34.22
CA ASN A 250 7.72 0.02 34.89
C ASN A 250 6.22 0.32 35.10
N THR A 251 5.86 1.57 35.32
CA THR A 251 4.46 2.01 35.49
C THR A 251 3.69 1.83 34.18
N ALA A 252 4.27 2.25 33.05
CA ALA A 252 3.67 2.09 31.73
C ALA A 252 3.58 0.61 31.34
N GLU A 253 4.63 -0.17 31.55
CA GLU A 253 4.64 -1.61 31.30
C GLU A 253 3.58 -2.35 32.11
N TYR A 254 3.46 -2.04 33.42
CA TYR A 254 2.40 -2.62 34.26
C TYR A 254 0.99 -2.23 33.76
N GLY A 255 0.82 -0.98 33.34
CA GLY A 255 -0.42 -0.49 32.72
C GLY A 255 -0.77 -1.27 31.43
N ASP A 256 0.21 -1.45 30.53
CA ASP A 256 0.05 -2.25 29.30
C ASP A 256 -0.47 -3.65 29.61
N TYR A 257 0.23 -4.41 30.45
CA TYR A 257 -0.18 -5.78 30.79
C TYR A 257 -1.56 -5.90 31.43
N THR A 258 -1.92 -4.93 32.26
CA THR A 258 -3.13 -5.03 33.09
C THR A 258 -4.34 -4.31 32.51
N ARG A 259 -4.17 -3.34 31.60
CA ARG A 259 -5.25 -2.52 31.04
C ARG A 259 -5.46 -2.76 29.54
N GLY A 260 -4.41 -3.09 28.77
CA GLY A 260 -4.53 -3.35 27.33
C GLY A 260 -5.62 -4.38 26.99
N LYS A 261 -5.71 -5.48 27.76
CA LYS A 261 -6.74 -6.52 27.59
C LYS A 261 -8.17 -6.06 27.91
N ARG A 262 -8.33 -4.92 28.57
CA ARG A 262 -9.66 -4.33 28.85
C ARG A 262 -10.14 -3.46 27.69
N VAL A 263 -9.22 -2.99 26.84
CA VAL A 263 -9.51 -2.27 25.61
C VAL A 263 -9.71 -3.26 24.46
N ILE A 264 -8.78 -4.18 24.28
CA ILE A 264 -8.92 -5.26 23.29
C ILE A 264 -9.52 -6.48 23.98
N THR A 265 -10.84 -6.46 24.09
CA THR A 265 -11.65 -7.51 24.72
C THR A 265 -11.90 -8.72 23.81
N GLU A 266 -12.65 -9.71 24.29
CA GLU A 266 -13.06 -10.84 23.43
C GLU A 266 -14.09 -10.41 22.37
N GLU A 267 -14.93 -9.40 22.66
CA GLU A 267 -15.83 -8.80 21.68
C GLU A 267 -15.03 -8.11 20.55
N THR A 268 -13.96 -7.36 20.90
CA THR A 268 -13.06 -6.77 19.89
C THR A 268 -12.43 -7.85 19.01
N ARG A 269 -11.98 -8.95 19.62
CA ARG A 269 -11.41 -10.10 18.88
C ARG A 269 -12.46 -10.79 18.00
N ALA A 270 -13.70 -10.87 18.45
CA ALA A 270 -14.81 -11.40 17.66
C ALA A 270 -15.12 -10.49 16.44
N ALA A 271 -15.09 -9.17 16.62
CA ALA A 271 -15.22 -8.22 15.52
C ALA A 271 -14.10 -8.40 14.49
N MET A 272 -12.83 -8.53 14.91
CA MET A 272 -11.71 -8.82 14.02
C MET A 272 -11.91 -10.11 13.22
N ARG A 273 -12.40 -11.20 13.85
CA ARG A 273 -12.72 -12.45 13.15
C ARG A 273 -13.84 -12.27 12.12
N LYS A 274 -14.84 -11.44 12.42
CA LYS A 274 -15.92 -11.13 11.50
C LYS A 274 -15.41 -10.35 10.28
N ILE A 275 -14.62 -9.29 10.50
CA ILE A 275 -13.96 -8.52 9.43
C ILE A 275 -13.15 -9.44 8.50
N LEU A 276 -12.34 -10.35 9.08
CA LEU A 276 -11.61 -11.32 8.27
C LEU A 276 -12.54 -12.23 7.46
N GLY A 277 -13.66 -12.67 8.04
CA GLY A 277 -14.66 -13.46 7.34
C GLY A 277 -15.32 -12.73 6.16
N GLU A 278 -15.59 -11.42 6.31
CA GLU A 278 -16.16 -10.55 5.26
C GLU A 278 -15.13 -10.32 4.11
N ILE A 279 -13.85 -10.24 4.44
CA ILE A 279 -12.77 -10.20 3.44
C ILE A 279 -12.70 -11.54 2.69
N GLN A 280 -12.63 -12.65 3.41
CA GLN A 280 -12.49 -13.99 2.82
C GLN A 280 -13.69 -14.40 1.95
N SER A 281 -14.89 -13.98 2.31
CA SER A 281 -16.10 -14.19 1.51
C SER A 281 -16.24 -13.26 0.30
N GLY A 282 -15.40 -12.19 0.23
CA GLY A 282 -15.49 -11.13 -0.76
C GLY A 282 -16.64 -10.13 -0.50
N ASP A 283 -17.29 -10.18 0.67
CA ASP A 283 -18.36 -9.23 1.02
C ASP A 283 -17.83 -7.79 1.01
N PHE A 284 -16.69 -7.56 1.65
CA PHE A 284 -16.04 -6.25 1.64
C PHE A 284 -15.70 -5.77 0.21
N ALA A 285 -15.14 -6.63 -0.61
CA ALA A 285 -14.80 -6.28 -2.00
C ALA A 285 -16.04 -5.88 -2.80
N ARG A 286 -17.12 -6.64 -2.67
CA ARG A 286 -18.41 -6.31 -3.33
C ARG A 286 -18.99 -5.00 -2.84
N GLU A 287 -18.95 -4.75 -1.53
CA GLU A 287 -19.37 -3.48 -0.93
C GLU A 287 -18.59 -2.30 -1.51
N TRP A 288 -17.26 -2.36 -1.49
CA TRP A 288 -16.40 -1.29 -1.99
C TRP A 288 -16.60 -1.02 -3.49
N ILE A 289 -16.67 -2.06 -4.31
CA ILE A 289 -16.93 -1.92 -5.75
C ILE A 289 -18.33 -1.32 -5.99
N ALA A 290 -19.34 -1.71 -5.22
CA ALA A 290 -20.69 -1.16 -5.34
C ALA A 290 -20.72 0.34 -4.94
N GLU A 291 -20.04 0.72 -3.85
CA GLU A 291 -19.90 2.11 -3.42
C GLU A 291 -19.22 2.98 -4.50
N ASN A 292 -18.15 2.45 -5.12
CA ASN A 292 -17.50 3.15 -6.22
C ASN A 292 -18.44 3.34 -7.42
N ARG A 293 -19.13 2.29 -7.85
CA ARG A 293 -20.10 2.35 -8.98
C ARG A 293 -21.27 3.29 -8.71
N ALA A 294 -21.62 3.50 -7.44
CA ALA A 294 -22.66 4.45 -7.01
C ALA A 294 -22.16 5.91 -6.91
N GLY A 295 -20.88 6.18 -7.16
CA GLY A 295 -20.32 7.54 -7.13
C GLY A 295 -19.61 7.90 -5.82
N GLN A 296 -19.34 6.93 -4.94
CA GLN A 296 -18.58 7.09 -3.68
C GLN A 296 -19.21 8.07 -2.67
N GLU A 297 -20.53 8.22 -2.66
CA GLU A 297 -21.22 9.23 -1.84
C GLU A 297 -20.94 9.04 -0.33
N ASN A 298 -21.03 7.78 0.17
CA ASN A 298 -20.76 7.50 1.58
C ASN A 298 -19.28 7.66 1.91
N PHE A 299 -18.40 7.18 1.04
CA PHE A 299 -16.95 7.31 1.22
C PHE A 299 -16.50 8.78 1.29
N LEU A 300 -16.99 9.62 0.38
CA LEU A 300 -16.66 11.06 0.36
C LEU A 300 -17.23 11.79 1.60
N ARG A 301 -18.45 11.44 2.03
CA ARG A 301 -19.04 11.98 3.25
C ARG A 301 -18.24 11.61 4.48
N MET A 302 -17.88 10.32 4.65
CA MET A 302 -17.04 9.88 5.77
C MET A 302 -15.66 10.57 5.77
N ARG A 303 -15.05 10.75 4.60
CA ARG A 303 -13.80 11.48 4.45
C ARG A 303 -13.91 12.92 4.95
N GLU A 304 -14.99 13.61 4.59
CA GLU A 304 -15.24 14.99 5.02
C GLU A 304 -15.52 15.05 6.53
N GLU A 305 -16.33 14.16 7.07
CA GLU A 305 -16.64 14.08 8.51
C GLU A 305 -15.36 13.86 9.33
N GLN A 306 -14.51 12.91 8.93
CA GLN A 306 -13.27 12.60 9.63
C GLN A 306 -12.22 13.72 9.53
N ALA A 307 -12.16 14.45 8.41
CA ALA A 307 -11.26 15.58 8.25
C ALA A 307 -11.61 16.80 9.13
N ASN A 308 -12.83 16.87 9.67
CA ASN A 308 -13.33 17.97 10.48
C ASN A 308 -13.54 17.59 11.96
N THR A 309 -12.89 16.53 12.43
CA THR A 309 -12.93 16.14 13.85
C THR A 309 -12.04 17.07 14.70
N GLN A 310 -12.36 17.20 15.99
CA GLN A 310 -11.60 18.06 16.91
C GLN A 310 -10.12 17.66 17.00
N ILE A 311 -9.81 16.37 16.97
CA ILE A 311 -8.42 15.89 16.98
C ILE A 311 -7.63 16.37 15.75
N GLU A 312 -8.28 16.47 14.56
CA GLU A 312 -7.64 16.98 13.35
C GLU A 312 -7.42 18.50 13.40
N GLU A 313 -8.38 19.26 13.95
CA GLU A 313 -8.25 20.70 14.15
C GLU A 313 -7.07 21.02 15.08
N VAL A 314 -7.03 20.39 16.25
CA VAL A 314 -5.94 20.53 17.24
C VAL A 314 -4.61 20.08 16.65
N GLY A 315 -4.62 18.91 15.99
CA GLY A 315 -3.41 18.35 15.37
C GLY A 315 -2.85 19.23 14.24
N LYS A 316 -3.71 19.88 13.46
CA LYS A 316 -3.28 20.81 12.40
C LYS A 316 -2.54 22.01 13.00
N GLU A 317 -3.07 22.59 14.08
CA GLU A 317 -2.44 23.71 14.77
C GLU A 317 -1.08 23.29 15.35
N LEU A 318 -1.04 22.20 16.12
CA LEU A 318 0.21 21.71 16.74
C LEU A 318 1.28 21.34 15.70
N ARG A 319 0.90 20.63 14.63
CA ARG A 319 1.84 20.29 13.54
C ARG A 319 2.39 21.52 12.84
N SER A 320 1.66 22.63 12.78
CA SER A 320 2.15 23.89 12.19
C SER A 320 3.33 24.52 12.97
N HIS A 321 3.52 24.14 14.22
CA HIS A 321 4.62 24.58 15.08
C HIS A 321 5.80 23.59 15.11
N MET A 322 5.72 22.49 14.35
CA MET A 322 6.72 21.42 14.32
C MET A 322 7.49 21.45 12.99
N ASP A 323 8.54 22.27 12.90
CA ASP A 323 9.31 22.49 11.66
C ASP A 323 9.92 21.22 11.05
N TRP A 324 10.10 20.17 11.85
CA TRP A 324 10.61 18.86 11.37
C TRP A 324 9.55 17.96 10.75
N ILE A 325 8.26 18.30 10.86
CA ILE A 325 7.18 17.57 10.21
C ILE A 325 6.92 18.18 8.84
N GLN A 326 7.22 17.42 7.78
CA GLN A 326 6.85 17.83 6.43
C GLN A 326 5.35 17.64 6.23
N THR A 327 4.61 18.73 6.13
CA THR A 327 3.14 18.75 5.94
C THR A 327 2.70 18.76 4.48
N SER A 328 3.65 18.73 3.53
CA SER A 328 3.35 18.70 2.09
C SER A 328 3.21 17.26 1.58
N PHE A 329 1.98 16.88 1.25
CA PHE A 329 1.70 15.73 0.41
C PHE A 329 1.59 16.13 -1.07
#